data_a7e828e046db6c8743fba06ced774235
#
_entry.id   a7e828e046db6c8743fba06ced774235
#
_cell.length_a   1.000
_cell.length_b   1.000
_cell.length_c   1.000
_cell.angle_alpha   90.00
_cell.angle_beta   90.00
_cell.angle_gamma   90.00
#
_symmetry.space_group_name_H-M   'P 1'
#
loop_
_entity.id
_entity.type
_entity.pdbx_description
1 polymer ?
#
loop_
_entity_poly.entity_id
_entity_poly.type
_entity_poly.pdbx_seq_one_letter_code
_entity_poly.pdbx_strand_id
1 'polypeptide(L)'
;MPAPKRRGRPRKEESAAKNTSENKKTTAKSATAKKTTAKKPSASAKKTLKPQGDTVFALDIGTRTVVGVLGFMDGETFRVTDTESVPHLKRAMIDGQVEDIEQVAKVARTVKETLEQRNSIRLTEVSVAAAGRALKTYRVSMDFDVSDKNTITADMVRTMECETIQKAQKGIDEKYSNEDAVFYCVGHSVVHYYLDDYAMVNLEGHKGDKVTIELIGAFLPEVVVEGLYAATDKTGLKVKSMTLEPIAAMNVIIPPEIRLINIALVDIGAGTSDIAIARDGAIVAYAMATVAGDEISEDIVRKFFVDFNMAESMKIQASGDTDSITYRDIFGREQTISKADFFEKCSPSVDSLADVISQAVCDANGQSPAAMFLIGGGSMANGLADALADKLGIDHGRVAVGGQEFMKNVDVGDRKLGPEYVTPVGIAVTACTNMAYDFSTVTLNGEQVRVFDTKSLSVFELLGSRRGPTPHAK
;
A
#
# COMPACT_ATOMS: atom_id res chain seq x y z
N MET A 1 34.97 46.32 31.62
CA MET A 1 36.27 46.86 31.22
C MET A 1 37.27 45.74 31.06
N PRO A 2 38.20 45.76 30.10
CA PRO A 2 38.08 46.25 28.73
C PRO A 2 38.59 45.20 27.70
N ALA A 3 38.14 45.32 26.45
CA ALA A 3 38.87 44.83 25.29
C ALA A 3 40.19 45.68 25.08
N PRO A 4 41.16 45.22 24.26
CA PRO A 4 41.10 45.65 22.87
C PRO A 4 41.83 44.79 21.79
N LYS A 5 41.38 44.96 20.53
CA LYS A 5 42.02 45.44 19.29
C LYS A 5 43.07 44.56 18.61
N ARG A 6 42.82 44.14 17.37
CA ARG A 6 42.97 44.74 16.02
C ARG A 6 44.28 44.44 15.28
N ARG A 7 44.10 44.22 13.97
CA ARG A 7 45.00 44.45 12.78
C ARG A 7 45.62 43.17 12.22
N GLY A 8 45.74 42.95 10.88
CA GLY A 8 45.46 43.75 9.73
C GLY A 8 45.82 42.94 8.47
N ARG A 9 45.17 43.28 7.36
CA ARG A 9 45.53 42.94 5.98
C ARG A 9 46.81 43.66 5.54
N PRO A 10 47.52 43.26 4.46
CA PRO A 10 47.26 43.72 3.10
C PRO A 10 47.51 42.61 2.01
N ARG A 11 46.82 42.56 0.91
CA ARG A 11 46.76 43.27 -0.38
C ARG A 11 48.02 43.23 -1.26
N LYS A 12 47.69 42.93 -2.58
CA LYS A 12 48.31 43.36 -3.88
C LYS A 12 49.32 42.36 -4.52
N GLU A 13 49.48 42.19 -5.84
CA GLU A 13 49.05 42.86 -7.10
C GLU A 13 49.40 41.89 -8.22
N GLU A 14 48.58 41.72 -9.25
CA GLU A 14 48.64 42.23 -10.62
C GLU A 14 49.95 42.02 -11.43
N SER A 15 49.79 41.41 -12.62
CA SER A 15 50.22 41.91 -13.97
C SER A 15 50.04 40.76 -14.99
N ALA A 16 49.28 40.81 -15.99
CA ALA A 16 49.15 41.63 -17.19
C ALA A 16 50.22 41.34 -18.31
N ALA A 17 49.62 41.12 -19.49
CA ALA A 17 50.06 41.44 -20.87
C ALA A 17 50.82 40.34 -21.64
N LYS A 18 50.48 40.08 -22.81
CA LYS A 18 50.12 40.66 -24.10
C LYS A 18 50.72 39.84 -25.24
N ASN A 19 49.93 39.68 -26.32
CA ASN A 19 50.23 39.80 -27.74
C ASN A 19 51.25 38.82 -28.38
N THR A 20 51.05 38.34 -29.61
CA THR A 20 50.67 38.91 -30.92
C THR A 20 50.55 37.78 -31.97
N SER A 21 49.52 37.80 -32.75
CA SER A 21 49.34 37.87 -34.21
C SER A 21 50.38 37.26 -35.16
N GLU A 22 49.94 36.56 -36.17
CA GLU A 22 49.99 36.80 -37.62
C GLU A 22 49.88 35.50 -38.42
N ASN A 23 48.80 35.32 -39.19
CA ASN A 23 48.65 35.60 -40.64
C ASN A 23 49.48 34.75 -41.61
N LYS A 24 48.87 33.90 -42.43
CA LYS A 24 48.78 33.98 -43.89
C LYS A 24 48.28 32.68 -44.55
N LYS A 25 47.16 32.87 -45.23
CA LYS A 25 46.88 32.70 -46.66
C LYS A 25 46.90 31.32 -47.33
N THR A 26 45.68 30.98 -47.74
CA THR A 26 45.26 30.58 -49.11
C THR A 26 45.78 29.30 -49.73
N THR A 27 44.86 28.37 -49.99
CA THR A 27 44.47 28.02 -51.38
C THR A 27 43.16 27.24 -51.43
N ALA A 28 42.30 27.67 -52.33
CA ALA A 28 41.03 27.07 -52.67
C ALA A 28 41.24 25.81 -53.55
N LYS A 29 40.40 24.76 -53.33
CA LYS A 29 39.94 23.90 -54.45
C LYS A 29 38.59 23.26 -54.11
N SER A 30 37.65 23.66 -54.94
CA SER A 30 36.38 23.07 -55.43
C SER A 30 35.83 21.78 -54.81
N ALA A 31 34.61 21.91 -54.36
CA ALA A 31 33.40 21.18 -54.73
C ALA A 31 33.35 19.67 -54.72
N THR A 32 32.59 19.10 -53.83
CA THR A 32 31.50 18.17 -54.20
C THR A 32 30.50 18.11 -53.06
N ALA A 33 29.27 18.48 -53.36
CA ALA A 33 28.11 18.43 -52.43
C ALA A 33 27.78 16.94 -52.13
N LYS A 34 27.99 16.52 -50.90
CA LYS A 34 27.33 15.32 -50.35
C LYS A 34 26.13 15.74 -49.51
N LYS A 35 24.95 15.38 -50.01
CA LYS A 35 23.70 15.43 -49.28
C LYS A 35 23.88 14.68 -47.94
N THR A 36 23.90 15.38 -46.84
CA THR A 36 23.74 14.84 -45.52
C THR A 36 22.25 14.65 -45.27
N THR A 37 21.80 13.41 -45.41
CA THR A 37 20.49 12.97 -44.89
C THR A 37 20.55 13.08 -43.38
N ALA A 38 19.73 13.99 -42.83
CA ALA A 38 19.50 14.09 -41.40
C ALA A 38 18.92 12.75 -40.90
N LYS A 39 19.71 12.01 -40.13
CA LYS A 39 19.20 10.89 -39.31
C LYS A 39 18.20 11.44 -38.30
N LYS A 40 16.91 11.07 -38.44
CA LYS A 40 15.95 11.14 -37.38
C LYS A 40 16.52 10.46 -36.11
N PRO A 41 16.34 11.02 -34.91
CA PRO A 41 16.71 10.30 -33.69
C PRO A 41 15.91 9.00 -33.65
N SER A 42 16.60 7.87 -33.59
CA SER A 42 15.97 6.57 -33.34
C SER A 42 15.31 6.65 -31.98
N ALA A 43 14.00 6.48 -31.95
CA ALA A 43 13.29 6.19 -30.71
C ALA A 43 14.00 4.97 -30.08
N SER A 44 14.56 5.14 -28.90
CA SER A 44 15.10 4.03 -28.12
C SER A 44 13.93 3.07 -27.91
N ALA A 45 14.04 1.86 -28.44
CA ALA A 45 13.08 0.81 -28.18
C ALA A 45 13.04 0.60 -26.66
N LYS A 46 11.89 0.91 -26.05
CA LYS A 46 11.59 0.57 -24.66
C LYS A 46 11.87 -0.92 -24.51
N LYS A 47 12.84 -1.29 -23.69
CA LYS A 47 13.04 -2.67 -23.25
C LYS A 47 11.83 -3.06 -22.41
N THR A 48 10.80 -3.60 -23.02
CA THR A 48 9.75 -4.32 -22.32
C THR A 48 10.41 -5.56 -21.74
N LEU A 49 10.54 -5.61 -20.43
CA LEU A 49 10.92 -6.84 -19.72
C LEU A 49 9.82 -7.87 -20.02
N LYS A 50 10.16 -8.93 -20.74
CA LYS A 50 9.23 -10.04 -20.96
C LYS A 50 9.04 -10.76 -19.62
N PRO A 51 7.82 -11.20 -19.29
CA PRO A 51 7.58 -12.04 -18.13
C PRO A 51 8.53 -13.24 -18.18
N GLN A 52 9.37 -13.39 -17.16
CA GLN A 52 10.31 -14.48 -17.01
C GLN A 52 10.06 -15.09 -15.63
N GLY A 53 9.74 -16.37 -15.57
CA GLY A 53 9.43 -17.06 -14.32
C GLY A 53 7.96 -16.94 -13.87
N ASP A 54 7.72 -17.16 -12.59
CA ASP A 54 6.40 -17.11 -11.97
C ASP A 54 5.92 -15.65 -11.87
N THR A 55 5.30 -15.16 -12.96
CA THR A 55 4.71 -13.83 -13.00
C THR A 55 3.53 -13.76 -12.03
N VAL A 56 3.56 -12.77 -11.13
CA VAL A 56 2.45 -12.47 -10.22
C VAL A 56 1.61 -11.35 -10.81
N PHE A 57 0.30 -11.53 -10.72
CA PHE A 57 -0.69 -10.50 -10.97
C PHE A 57 -1.35 -10.11 -9.65
N ALA A 58 -1.17 -8.85 -9.25
CA ALA A 58 -1.86 -8.26 -8.11
C ALA A 58 -2.95 -7.31 -8.59
N LEU A 59 -4.06 -7.30 -7.88
CA LEU A 59 -5.20 -6.42 -8.13
C LEU A 59 -5.60 -5.75 -6.83
N ASP A 60 -5.46 -4.46 -6.81
CA ASP A 60 -5.96 -3.59 -5.76
C ASP A 60 -7.33 -3.03 -6.17
N ILE A 61 -8.36 -3.34 -5.38
CA ILE A 61 -9.75 -2.96 -5.65
C ILE A 61 -10.14 -1.85 -4.69
N GLY A 62 -9.68 -0.64 -4.99
CA GLY A 62 -9.92 0.52 -4.16
C GLY A 62 -11.30 1.19 -4.42
N THR A 63 -11.66 2.11 -3.54
CA THR A 63 -12.95 2.84 -3.62
C THR A 63 -13.10 3.63 -4.91
N ARG A 64 -12.01 4.21 -5.42
CA ARG A 64 -12.04 5.08 -6.61
C ARG A 64 -11.55 4.39 -7.88
N THR A 65 -10.54 3.56 -7.77
CA THR A 65 -9.83 2.94 -8.89
C THR A 65 -9.57 1.47 -8.61
N VAL A 66 -9.48 0.69 -9.69
CA VAL A 66 -8.89 -0.64 -9.63
C VAL A 66 -7.52 -0.56 -10.27
N VAL A 67 -6.48 -0.99 -9.54
CA VAL A 67 -5.09 -0.95 -9.99
C VAL A 67 -4.56 -2.37 -10.13
N GLY A 68 -4.07 -2.71 -11.32
CA GLY A 68 -3.40 -3.98 -11.59
C GLY A 68 -1.88 -3.81 -11.70
N VAL A 69 -1.15 -4.72 -11.11
CA VAL A 69 0.32 -4.78 -11.17
C VAL A 69 0.76 -6.16 -11.64
N LEU A 70 1.61 -6.20 -12.65
CA LEU A 70 2.32 -7.39 -13.09
C LEU A 70 3.79 -7.29 -12.72
N GLY A 71 4.36 -8.37 -12.21
CA GLY A 71 5.78 -8.41 -11.86
C GLY A 71 6.24 -9.82 -11.49
N PHE A 72 7.50 -9.94 -11.14
CA PHE A 72 8.13 -11.18 -10.70
C PHE A 72 9.32 -10.90 -9.78
N MET A 73 9.70 -11.88 -8.96
CA MET A 73 10.93 -11.79 -8.18
C MET A 73 12.16 -12.10 -9.04
N ASP A 74 13.18 -11.24 -8.95
CA ASP A 74 14.52 -11.46 -9.48
C ASP A 74 15.52 -11.39 -8.33
N GLY A 75 15.82 -12.54 -7.76
CA GLY A 75 16.51 -12.63 -6.48
C GLY A 75 15.67 -12.02 -5.35
N GLU A 76 16.22 -11.03 -4.67
CA GLU A 76 15.53 -10.29 -3.58
C GLU A 76 14.75 -9.05 -4.08
N THR A 77 14.79 -8.75 -5.37
CA THR A 77 14.18 -7.56 -5.95
C THR A 77 12.92 -7.93 -6.72
N PHE A 78 11.81 -7.30 -6.41
CA PHE A 78 10.58 -7.42 -7.20
C PHE A 78 10.65 -6.48 -8.40
N ARG A 79 10.53 -7.02 -9.62
CA ARG A 79 10.52 -6.25 -10.86
C ARG A 79 9.10 -6.05 -11.36
N VAL A 80 8.66 -4.81 -11.42
CA VAL A 80 7.38 -4.42 -12.01
C VAL A 80 7.50 -4.45 -13.54
N THR A 81 6.72 -5.32 -14.18
CA THR A 81 6.72 -5.42 -15.66
C THR A 81 5.69 -4.53 -16.30
N ASP A 82 4.49 -4.40 -15.72
CA ASP A 82 3.43 -3.51 -16.22
C ASP A 82 2.44 -3.15 -15.13
N THR A 83 1.74 -2.04 -15.32
CA THR A 83 0.68 -1.56 -14.42
C THR A 83 -0.48 -0.98 -15.22
N GLU A 84 -1.69 -1.10 -14.71
CA GLU A 84 -2.88 -0.46 -15.26
C GLU A 84 -3.76 0.03 -14.12
N SER A 85 -4.29 1.25 -14.26
CA SER A 85 -5.23 1.85 -13.32
C SER A 85 -6.48 2.32 -14.06
N VAL A 86 -7.64 1.86 -13.61
CA VAL A 86 -8.94 2.20 -14.23
C VAL A 86 -9.89 2.71 -13.15
N PRO A 87 -10.46 3.92 -13.30
CA PRO A 87 -11.41 4.45 -12.33
C PRO A 87 -12.79 3.80 -12.46
N HIS A 88 -13.51 3.70 -11.34
CA HIS A 88 -14.92 3.35 -11.34
C HIS A 88 -15.75 4.48 -11.99
N LEU A 89 -16.62 4.12 -12.91
CA LEU A 89 -17.52 5.07 -13.56
C LEU A 89 -18.64 5.54 -12.64
N LYS A 90 -18.98 4.71 -11.63
CA LYS A 90 -19.97 4.97 -10.60
C LYS A 90 -19.40 4.58 -9.25
N ARG A 91 -20.01 5.03 -8.19
CA ARG A 91 -19.66 4.65 -6.82
C ARG A 91 -20.03 3.18 -6.60
N ALA A 92 -19.13 2.27 -6.97
CA ALA A 92 -19.30 0.81 -6.88
C ALA A 92 -18.67 0.22 -5.60
N MET A 93 -17.87 1.02 -4.91
CA MET A 93 -17.26 0.73 -3.62
C MET A 93 -17.66 1.82 -2.63
N ILE A 94 -17.91 1.47 -1.38
CA ILE A 94 -18.18 2.40 -0.29
C ILE A 94 -17.33 1.97 0.91
N ASP A 95 -16.51 2.88 1.43
CA ASP A 95 -15.65 2.68 2.60
C ASP A 95 -14.87 1.35 2.55
N GLY A 96 -14.25 1.05 1.41
CA GLY A 96 -13.48 -0.17 1.19
C GLY A 96 -14.29 -1.45 0.99
N GLN A 97 -15.63 -1.36 0.88
CA GLN A 97 -16.51 -2.52 0.65
C GLN A 97 -17.11 -2.51 -0.74
N VAL A 98 -17.24 -3.70 -1.33
CA VAL A 98 -17.88 -3.90 -2.63
C VAL A 98 -19.40 -3.74 -2.48
N GLU A 99 -19.96 -2.69 -3.07
CA GLU A 99 -21.39 -2.40 -3.07
C GLU A 99 -22.08 -2.93 -4.36
N ASP A 100 -21.42 -2.75 -5.49
CA ASP A 100 -21.89 -3.25 -6.80
C ASP A 100 -20.85 -4.19 -7.41
N ILE A 101 -21.04 -5.49 -7.18
CA ILE A 101 -20.14 -6.55 -7.65
C ILE A 101 -19.97 -6.52 -9.18
N GLU A 102 -21.03 -6.23 -9.95
CA GLU A 102 -20.97 -6.21 -11.40
C GLU A 102 -20.14 -5.06 -11.94
N GLN A 103 -20.26 -3.88 -11.34
CA GLN A 103 -19.48 -2.71 -11.72
C GLN A 103 -18.01 -2.89 -11.37
N VAL A 104 -17.71 -3.39 -10.18
CA VAL A 104 -16.33 -3.70 -9.76
C VAL A 104 -15.72 -4.75 -10.69
N ALA A 105 -16.42 -5.86 -10.95
CA ALA A 105 -15.97 -6.91 -11.86
C ALA A 105 -15.72 -6.38 -13.29
N LYS A 106 -16.54 -5.45 -13.77
CA LYS A 106 -16.34 -4.83 -15.09
C LYS A 106 -15.05 -4.05 -15.17
N VAL A 107 -14.75 -3.23 -14.15
CA VAL A 107 -13.52 -2.43 -14.09
C VAL A 107 -12.30 -3.35 -13.94
N ALA A 108 -12.35 -4.31 -13.02
CA ALA A 108 -11.29 -5.29 -12.82
C ALA A 108 -11.00 -6.12 -14.09
N ARG A 109 -12.04 -6.47 -14.85
CA ARG A 109 -11.91 -7.14 -16.15
C ARG A 109 -11.20 -6.25 -17.17
N THR A 110 -11.51 -4.95 -17.22
CA THR A 110 -10.82 -4.00 -18.10
C THR A 110 -9.33 -3.93 -17.78
N VAL A 111 -8.96 -3.84 -16.51
CA VAL A 111 -7.57 -3.86 -16.06
C VAL A 111 -6.87 -5.15 -16.52
N LYS A 112 -7.48 -6.30 -16.23
CA LYS A 112 -6.97 -7.62 -16.65
C LYS A 112 -6.73 -7.70 -18.14
N GLU A 113 -7.76 -7.41 -18.95
CA GLU A 113 -7.70 -7.54 -20.41
C GLU A 113 -6.68 -6.59 -21.03
N THR A 114 -6.54 -5.38 -20.50
CA THR A 114 -5.52 -4.41 -20.93
C THR A 114 -4.10 -4.94 -20.69
N LEU A 115 -3.85 -5.49 -19.50
CA LEU A 115 -2.55 -6.07 -19.15
C LEU A 115 -2.26 -7.34 -19.96
N GLU A 116 -3.26 -8.22 -20.16
CA GLU A 116 -3.13 -9.40 -21.02
C GLU A 116 -2.75 -9.03 -22.46
N GLN A 117 -3.43 -8.04 -23.04
CA GLN A 117 -3.16 -7.58 -24.41
C GLN A 117 -1.78 -6.98 -24.57
N ARG A 118 -1.38 -6.08 -23.66
CA ARG A 118 -0.06 -5.42 -23.73
C ARG A 118 1.09 -6.38 -23.56
N ASN A 119 0.92 -7.40 -22.71
CA ASN A 119 1.99 -8.34 -22.38
C ASN A 119 1.89 -9.67 -23.16
N SER A 120 0.83 -9.88 -23.95
CA SER A 120 0.58 -11.12 -24.72
C SER A 120 0.58 -12.36 -23.82
N ILE A 121 -0.07 -12.26 -22.65
CA ILE A 121 -0.22 -13.32 -21.66
C ILE A 121 -1.70 -13.56 -21.36
N ARG A 122 -2.00 -14.66 -20.67
CA ARG A 122 -3.31 -14.93 -20.10
C ARG A 122 -3.19 -15.03 -18.58
N LEU A 123 -4.03 -14.28 -17.88
CA LEU A 123 -4.11 -14.25 -16.43
C LEU A 123 -5.24 -15.14 -15.94
N THR A 124 -4.94 -16.07 -15.06
CA THR A 124 -5.90 -17.03 -14.49
C THR A 124 -5.98 -16.93 -12.97
N GLU A 125 -4.94 -16.39 -12.35
CA GLU A 125 -4.84 -16.22 -10.90
C GLU A 125 -4.51 -14.76 -10.58
N VAL A 126 -4.89 -14.34 -9.38
CA VAL A 126 -4.65 -12.97 -8.89
C VAL A 126 -4.45 -12.98 -7.38
N SER A 127 -3.58 -12.10 -6.91
CA SER A 127 -3.44 -11.75 -5.50
C SER A 127 -4.16 -10.44 -5.24
N VAL A 128 -4.93 -10.38 -4.15
CA VAL A 128 -5.74 -9.21 -3.79
C VAL A 128 -5.42 -8.77 -2.36
N ALA A 129 -5.76 -7.53 -2.04
CA ALA A 129 -5.81 -7.11 -0.65
C ALA A 129 -7.25 -6.80 -0.24
N ALA A 130 -7.49 -6.95 1.05
CA ALA A 130 -8.72 -6.54 1.69
C ALA A 130 -8.47 -5.30 2.54
N ALA A 131 -9.45 -4.40 2.53
CA ALA A 131 -9.58 -3.28 3.45
C ALA A 131 -11.03 -3.20 3.91
N GLY A 132 -11.34 -2.28 4.78
CA GLY A 132 -12.72 -1.97 5.09
C GLY A 132 -12.95 -1.57 6.54
N ARG A 133 -13.99 -0.77 6.72
CA ARG A 133 -14.38 -0.14 7.99
C ARG A 133 -14.71 -1.10 9.13
N ALA A 134 -14.90 -2.37 8.82
CA ALA A 134 -15.23 -3.38 9.82
C ALA A 134 -14.01 -4.19 10.31
N LEU A 135 -12.78 -3.69 10.06
CA LEU A 135 -11.54 -4.30 10.52
C LEU A 135 -11.56 -4.45 12.05
N LYS A 136 -11.33 -5.67 12.50
CA LYS A 136 -11.13 -6.00 13.92
C LYS A 136 -9.73 -6.54 14.09
N THR A 137 -9.08 -6.20 15.18
CA THR A 137 -7.77 -6.74 15.54
C THR A 137 -7.86 -7.50 16.85
N TYR A 138 -7.07 -8.56 16.94
CA TYR A 138 -6.97 -9.35 18.18
C TYR A 138 -5.53 -9.74 18.43
N ARG A 139 -5.01 -9.34 19.60
CA ARG A 139 -3.67 -9.69 20.06
C ARG A 139 -3.76 -10.93 20.92
N VAL A 140 -2.87 -11.88 20.68
CA VAL A 140 -2.86 -13.16 21.38
C VAL A 140 -1.43 -13.59 21.65
N SER A 141 -1.22 -14.30 22.75
CA SER A 141 0.02 -14.97 23.09
C SER A 141 -0.25 -16.45 23.32
N MET A 142 0.64 -17.31 22.86
CA MET A 142 0.54 -18.76 23.03
C MET A 142 1.88 -19.38 23.34
N ASP A 143 1.90 -20.29 24.32
CA ASP A 143 3.07 -21.04 24.74
C ASP A 143 3.07 -22.43 24.12
N PHE A 144 4.25 -22.91 23.72
CA PHE A 144 4.48 -24.22 23.13
C PHE A 144 5.63 -24.91 23.86
N ASP A 145 5.44 -26.18 24.23
CA ASP A 145 6.49 -27.02 24.74
C ASP A 145 7.28 -27.62 23.57
N VAL A 146 8.57 -27.34 23.52
CA VAL A 146 9.51 -27.82 22.50
C VAL A 146 10.68 -28.60 23.09
N SER A 147 10.61 -28.97 24.39
CA SER A 147 11.66 -29.64 25.15
C SER A 147 12.10 -30.97 24.52
N ASP A 148 11.18 -31.71 23.91
CA ASP A 148 11.45 -32.99 23.23
C ASP A 148 12.11 -32.83 21.84
N LYS A 149 12.31 -31.57 21.35
CA LYS A 149 12.84 -31.30 20.02
C LYS A 149 14.33 -31.01 20.05
N ASN A 150 15.07 -31.61 19.13
CA ASN A 150 16.50 -31.35 19.02
C ASN A 150 16.84 -29.94 18.52
N THR A 151 16.00 -29.40 17.63
CA THR A 151 16.20 -28.08 17.01
C THR A 151 14.86 -27.60 16.46
N ILE A 152 14.52 -26.33 16.64
CA ILE A 152 13.32 -25.72 16.10
C ILE A 152 13.52 -25.55 14.58
N THR A 153 12.60 -26.08 13.80
CA THR A 153 12.62 -25.97 12.34
C THR A 153 11.65 -24.89 11.84
N ALA A 154 11.84 -24.40 10.61
CA ALA A 154 10.92 -23.47 9.98
C ALA A 154 9.46 -23.99 9.93
N ASP A 155 9.27 -25.31 9.66
CA ASP A 155 7.93 -25.92 9.66
C ASP A 155 7.29 -25.93 11.06
N MET A 156 8.08 -26.11 12.12
CA MET A 156 7.58 -25.99 13.50
C MET A 156 7.15 -24.56 13.80
N VAL A 157 7.96 -23.56 13.45
CA VAL A 157 7.61 -22.13 13.64
C VAL A 157 6.29 -21.84 12.95
N ARG A 158 6.16 -22.22 11.67
CA ARG A 158 4.93 -22.02 10.91
C ARG A 158 3.72 -22.70 11.55
N THR A 159 3.88 -23.93 12.05
CA THR A 159 2.79 -24.65 12.74
C THR A 159 2.35 -23.91 14.00
N MET A 160 3.30 -23.48 14.83
CA MET A 160 3.03 -22.72 16.06
C MET A 160 2.35 -21.37 15.76
N GLU A 161 2.77 -20.67 14.69
CA GLU A 161 2.10 -19.45 14.22
C GLU A 161 0.64 -19.74 13.82
N CYS A 162 0.40 -20.80 13.03
CA CYS A 162 -0.95 -21.18 12.61
C CYS A 162 -1.86 -21.51 13.80
N GLU A 163 -1.36 -22.25 14.80
CA GLU A 163 -2.12 -22.54 16.02
C GLU A 163 -2.42 -21.26 16.83
N THR A 164 -1.47 -20.33 16.86
CA THR A 164 -1.66 -19.05 17.52
C THR A 164 -2.72 -18.18 16.79
N ILE A 165 -2.75 -18.21 15.43
CA ILE A 165 -3.78 -17.56 14.64
C ILE A 165 -5.15 -18.19 14.89
N GLN A 166 -5.24 -19.53 15.00
CA GLN A 166 -6.51 -20.19 15.33
C GLN A 166 -7.02 -19.79 16.73
N LYS A 167 -6.12 -19.59 17.68
CA LYS A 167 -6.47 -19.05 18.99
C LYS A 167 -6.99 -17.61 18.89
N ALA A 168 -6.37 -16.78 18.04
CA ALA A 168 -6.85 -15.43 17.76
C ALA A 168 -8.24 -15.44 17.12
N GLN A 169 -8.50 -16.36 16.17
CA GLN A 169 -9.82 -16.54 15.54
C GLN A 169 -10.89 -16.89 16.58
N LYS A 170 -10.60 -17.84 17.47
CA LYS A 170 -11.54 -18.17 18.58
C LYS A 170 -11.81 -16.96 19.46
N GLY A 171 -10.77 -16.18 19.79
CA GLY A 171 -10.92 -14.98 20.61
C GLY A 171 -11.80 -13.91 19.95
N ILE A 172 -11.70 -13.72 18.65
CA ILE A 172 -12.60 -12.82 17.88
C ILE A 172 -14.04 -13.35 17.90
N ASP A 173 -14.24 -14.65 17.63
CA ASP A 173 -15.56 -15.25 17.60
C ASP A 173 -16.26 -15.17 18.96
N GLU A 174 -15.54 -15.33 20.06
CA GLU A 174 -16.06 -15.16 21.41
C GLU A 174 -16.39 -13.70 21.71
N LYS A 175 -15.48 -12.77 21.39
CA LYS A 175 -15.62 -11.34 21.67
C LYS A 175 -16.82 -10.72 20.95
N TYR A 176 -17.07 -11.13 19.72
CA TYR A 176 -18.15 -10.62 18.88
C TYR A 176 -19.30 -11.63 18.72
N SER A 177 -19.44 -12.56 19.65
CA SER A 177 -20.47 -13.61 19.64
C SER A 177 -21.92 -13.09 19.59
N ASN A 178 -22.13 -11.84 19.99
CA ASN A 178 -23.43 -11.16 19.94
C ASN A 178 -23.69 -10.49 18.58
N GLU A 179 -22.68 -10.37 17.72
CA GLU A 179 -22.86 -9.88 16.35
C GLU A 179 -23.16 -11.09 15.46
N ASP A 180 -24.15 -10.96 14.59
CA ASP A 180 -24.53 -11.99 13.61
C ASP A 180 -23.53 -11.95 12.42
N ALA A 181 -22.22 -11.93 12.73
CA ALA A 181 -21.15 -11.80 11.76
C ALA A 181 -20.08 -12.88 11.97
N VAL A 182 -19.71 -13.54 10.87
CA VAL A 182 -18.55 -14.42 10.82
C VAL A 182 -17.35 -13.58 10.39
N PHE A 183 -16.22 -13.74 11.07
CA PHE A 183 -14.99 -13.02 10.77
C PHE A 183 -13.94 -13.97 10.19
N TYR A 184 -13.24 -13.53 9.15
CA TYR A 184 -12.09 -14.21 8.58
C TYR A 184 -10.80 -13.46 8.91
N CYS A 185 -9.77 -14.19 9.30
CA CYS A 185 -8.44 -13.62 9.41
C CYS A 185 -7.92 -13.29 8.00
N VAL A 186 -7.64 -12.04 7.72
CA VAL A 186 -7.14 -11.55 6.42
C VAL A 186 -5.66 -11.18 6.47
N GLY A 187 -5.06 -11.24 7.67
CA GLY A 187 -3.65 -11.01 7.86
C GLY A 187 -3.25 -11.13 9.32
N HIS A 188 -1.96 -11.32 9.57
CA HIS A 188 -1.39 -11.23 10.91
C HIS A 188 0.02 -10.67 10.88
N SER A 189 0.52 -10.28 12.04
CA SER A 189 1.93 -10.01 12.26
C SER A 189 2.37 -10.62 13.57
N VAL A 190 3.51 -11.29 13.54
CA VAL A 190 4.17 -11.70 14.78
C VAL A 190 4.77 -10.44 15.39
N VAL A 191 4.42 -10.19 16.65
CA VAL A 191 4.93 -9.07 17.45
C VAL A 191 6.22 -9.48 18.12
N HIS A 192 6.23 -10.64 18.79
CA HIS A 192 7.42 -11.18 19.44
C HIS A 192 7.46 -12.71 19.40
N TYR A 193 8.66 -13.23 19.28
CA TYR A 193 9.01 -14.60 19.65
C TYR A 193 9.79 -14.57 20.95
N TYR A 194 9.56 -15.55 21.80
CA TYR A 194 10.37 -15.79 22.97
C TYR A 194 10.78 -17.26 22.99
N LEU A 195 12.02 -17.52 23.38
CA LEU A 195 12.55 -18.85 23.65
C LEU A 195 13.07 -18.86 25.09
N ASP A 196 12.48 -19.71 25.94
CA ASP A 196 12.77 -19.75 27.37
C ASP A 196 12.71 -18.35 28.03
N ASP A 197 11.66 -17.59 27.68
CA ASP A 197 11.38 -16.22 28.12
C ASP A 197 12.36 -15.14 27.58
N TYR A 198 13.32 -15.50 26.70
CA TYR A 198 14.20 -14.52 26.03
C TYR A 198 13.63 -14.12 24.66
N ALA A 199 13.57 -12.81 24.41
CA ALA A 199 13.10 -12.30 23.13
C ALA A 199 14.04 -12.70 21.98
N MET A 200 13.46 -13.21 20.89
CA MET A 200 14.17 -13.71 19.71
C MET A 200 13.66 -13.04 18.45
N VAL A 201 14.56 -12.77 17.50
CA VAL A 201 14.18 -12.31 16.16
C VAL A 201 13.77 -13.48 15.28
N ASN A 202 14.42 -14.64 15.46
CA ASN A 202 14.15 -15.85 14.70
C ASN A 202 14.33 -17.06 15.64
N LEU A 203 13.45 -18.03 15.54
CA LEU A 203 13.48 -19.27 16.33
C LEU A 203 14.19 -20.42 15.61
N GLU A 204 14.26 -20.35 14.26
CA GLU A 204 14.82 -21.44 13.47
C GLU A 204 16.29 -21.72 13.81
N GLY A 205 16.62 -22.98 13.96
CA GLY A 205 17.98 -23.43 14.29
C GLY A 205 18.30 -23.41 15.79
N HIS A 206 17.47 -22.80 16.62
CA HIS A 206 17.66 -22.73 18.06
C HIS A 206 17.12 -23.97 18.81
N LYS A 207 17.53 -24.11 20.05
CA LYS A 207 17.07 -25.16 21.00
C LYS A 207 16.61 -24.48 22.28
N GLY A 208 15.56 -24.99 22.86
CA GLY A 208 15.01 -24.54 24.13
C GLY A 208 13.88 -25.45 24.58
N ASP A 209 13.29 -25.14 25.70
CA ASP A 209 12.22 -25.95 26.30
C ASP A 209 10.84 -25.34 25.97
N LYS A 210 10.74 -24.01 25.90
CA LYS A 210 9.49 -23.30 25.74
C LYS A 210 9.59 -22.21 24.65
N VAL A 211 8.68 -22.22 23.72
CA VAL A 211 8.47 -21.12 22.76
C VAL A 211 7.20 -20.37 23.13
N THR A 212 7.27 -19.03 23.16
CA THR A 212 6.08 -18.18 23.25
C THR A 212 5.99 -17.35 21.98
N ILE A 213 4.83 -17.38 21.32
CA ILE A 213 4.53 -16.54 20.16
C ILE A 213 3.47 -15.52 20.54
N GLU A 214 3.80 -14.26 20.36
CA GLU A 214 2.86 -13.16 20.49
C GLU A 214 2.57 -12.59 19.09
N LEU A 215 1.30 -12.59 18.67
CA LEU A 215 0.88 -12.05 17.38
C LEU A 215 -0.36 -11.18 17.49
N ILE A 216 -0.55 -10.35 16.47
CA ILE A 216 -1.77 -9.59 16.22
C ILE A 216 -2.42 -10.12 14.93
N GLY A 217 -3.64 -10.59 15.03
CA GLY A 217 -4.47 -10.97 13.88
C GLY A 217 -5.39 -9.83 13.45
N ALA A 218 -5.59 -9.69 12.16
CA ALA A 218 -6.51 -8.76 11.52
C ALA A 218 -7.66 -9.55 10.88
N PHE A 219 -8.88 -9.16 11.19
CA PHE A 219 -10.09 -9.90 10.84
C PHE A 219 -11.11 -8.99 10.16
N LEU A 220 -11.72 -9.47 9.10
CA LEU A 220 -12.83 -8.81 8.39
C LEU A 220 -14.07 -9.70 8.40
N PRO A 221 -15.27 -9.09 8.38
CA PRO A 221 -16.51 -9.84 8.22
C PRO A 221 -16.53 -10.61 6.89
N GLU A 222 -17.18 -11.78 6.91
CA GLU A 222 -17.38 -12.63 5.75
C GLU A 222 -17.92 -11.85 4.52
N VAL A 223 -18.89 -10.96 4.73
CA VAL A 223 -19.49 -10.16 3.65
C VAL A 223 -18.46 -9.33 2.88
N VAL A 224 -17.43 -8.81 3.54
CA VAL A 224 -16.36 -8.03 2.89
C VAL A 224 -15.48 -8.94 2.04
N VAL A 225 -15.05 -10.05 2.62
CA VAL A 225 -14.19 -11.05 1.95
C VAL A 225 -14.92 -11.68 0.75
N GLU A 226 -16.17 -12.12 0.96
CA GLU A 226 -16.98 -12.72 -0.10
C GLU A 226 -17.30 -11.74 -1.24
N GLY A 227 -17.50 -10.45 -0.94
CA GLY A 227 -17.68 -9.41 -1.95
C GLY A 227 -16.48 -9.28 -2.89
N LEU A 228 -15.26 -9.30 -2.34
CA LEU A 228 -14.02 -9.28 -3.14
C LEU A 228 -13.86 -10.54 -3.99
N TYR A 229 -14.11 -11.71 -3.41
CA TYR A 229 -14.06 -12.96 -4.17
C TYR A 229 -15.10 -13.00 -5.29
N ALA A 230 -16.35 -12.61 -5.01
CA ALA A 230 -17.41 -12.59 -6.01
C ALA A 230 -17.11 -11.65 -7.17
N ALA A 231 -16.56 -10.45 -6.89
CA ALA A 231 -16.13 -9.52 -7.93
C ALA A 231 -14.98 -10.09 -8.77
N THR A 232 -14.01 -10.73 -8.12
CA THR A 232 -12.84 -11.32 -8.77
C THR A 232 -13.23 -12.54 -9.64
N ASP A 233 -14.03 -13.45 -9.12
CA ASP A 233 -14.50 -14.65 -9.83
C ASP A 233 -15.26 -14.30 -11.13
N LYS A 234 -16.04 -13.21 -11.13
CA LYS A 234 -16.74 -12.70 -12.33
C LYS A 234 -15.77 -12.22 -13.43
N THR A 235 -14.51 -11.97 -13.12
CA THR A 235 -13.48 -11.67 -14.13
C THR A 235 -12.86 -12.93 -14.74
N GLY A 236 -13.18 -14.11 -14.21
CA GLY A 236 -12.56 -15.39 -14.56
C GLY A 236 -11.18 -15.57 -13.95
N LEU A 237 -10.85 -14.84 -12.88
CA LEU A 237 -9.63 -14.97 -12.10
C LEU A 237 -9.91 -15.76 -10.83
N LYS A 238 -9.00 -16.66 -10.48
CA LYS A 238 -8.99 -17.33 -9.19
C LYS A 238 -8.12 -16.52 -8.21
N VAL A 239 -8.65 -16.17 -7.05
CA VAL A 239 -7.84 -15.56 -5.99
C VAL A 239 -6.84 -16.61 -5.50
N LYS A 240 -5.56 -16.33 -5.70
CA LYS A 240 -4.44 -17.17 -5.24
C LYS A 240 -4.10 -16.87 -3.79
N SER A 241 -4.06 -15.60 -3.44
CA SER A 241 -3.74 -15.15 -2.08
C SER A 241 -4.46 -13.85 -1.76
N MET A 242 -4.71 -13.63 -0.49
CA MET A 242 -5.26 -12.41 0.06
C MET A 242 -4.36 -11.88 1.18
N THR A 243 -4.23 -10.56 1.26
CA THR A 243 -3.53 -9.89 2.35
C THR A 243 -4.33 -8.69 2.83
N LEU A 244 -3.89 -8.02 3.89
CA LEU A 244 -4.43 -6.74 4.35
C LEU A 244 -3.66 -5.60 3.67
N GLU A 245 -4.34 -4.56 3.18
CA GLU A 245 -3.70 -3.42 2.51
C GLU A 245 -2.54 -2.82 3.31
N PRO A 246 -2.68 -2.45 4.60
CA PRO A 246 -1.57 -1.92 5.38
C PRO A 246 -0.42 -2.91 5.58
N ILE A 247 -0.64 -4.23 5.56
CA ILE A 247 0.44 -5.22 5.58
C ILE A 247 1.22 -5.16 4.27
N ALA A 248 0.51 -5.16 3.15
CA ALA A 248 1.11 -5.09 1.83
C ALA A 248 1.99 -3.84 1.68
N ALA A 249 1.47 -2.69 2.08
CA ALA A 249 2.18 -1.41 2.03
C ALA A 249 3.42 -1.38 2.95
N MET A 250 3.29 -1.88 4.19
CA MET A 250 4.39 -1.95 5.15
C MET A 250 5.57 -2.76 4.63
N ASN A 251 5.31 -3.85 3.89
CA ASN A 251 6.36 -4.73 3.38
C ASN A 251 7.25 -4.08 2.33
N VAL A 252 6.78 -3.05 1.64
CA VAL A 252 7.56 -2.34 0.61
C VAL A 252 8.09 -0.98 1.07
N ILE A 253 7.46 -0.34 2.06
CA ILE A 253 7.87 0.99 2.54
C ILE A 253 8.75 0.91 3.79
N ILE A 254 8.40 0.05 4.76
CA ILE A 254 9.04 0.00 6.06
C ILE A 254 9.69 -1.37 6.26
N PRO A 255 10.93 -1.54 5.79
CA PRO A 255 11.65 -2.79 5.97
C PRO A 255 11.92 -3.08 7.45
N PRO A 256 12.14 -4.35 7.84
CA PRO A 256 12.29 -4.77 9.23
C PRO A 256 13.31 -3.93 10.03
N GLU A 257 14.39 -3.48 9.39
CA GLU A 257 15.50 -2.77 10.02
C GLU A 257 15.09 -1.41 10.62
N ILE A 258 14.08 -0.75 10.03
CA ILE A 258 13.60 0.54 10.54
C ILE A 258 12.34 0.40 11.41
N ARG A 259 11.76 -0.78 11.53
CA ARG A 259 10.61 -1.05 12.42
C ARG A 259 10.93 -0.93 13.91
N LEU A 260 12.22 -0.79 14.27
CA LEU A 260 12.63 -0.43 15.63
C LEU A 260 12.17 0.98 16.03
N ILE A 261 11.99 1.86 15.05
CA ILE A 261 11.48 3.20 15.26
C ILE A 261 9.95 3.13 15.34
N ASN A 262 9.36 3.92 16.25
CA ASN A 262 7.89 4.07 16.30
C ASN A 262 7.41 4.86 15.06
N ILE A 263 6.97 4.15 14.04
CA ILE A 263 6.56 4.70 12.74
C ILE A 263 5.10 4.36 12.48
N ALA A 264 4.33 5.36 12.04
CA ALA A 264 3.02 5.17 11.45
C ALA A 264 3.12 5.14 9.92
N LEU A 265 2.48 4.17 9.27
CA LEU A 265 2.17 4.16 7.85
C LEU A 265 0.67 4.41 7.72
N VAL A 266 0.29 5.39 6.89
CA VAL A 266 -1.11 5.72 6.62
C VAL A 266 -1.34 5.69 5.12
N ASP A 267 -2.17 4.75 4.67
CA ASP A 267 -2.65 4.67 3.29
C ASP A 267 -3.95 5.46 3.17
N ILE A 268 -3.89 6.62 2.55
CA ILE A 268 -5.04 7.51 2.39
C ILE A 268 -5.62 7.29 0.99
N GLY A 269 -6.67 6.51 0.94
CA GLY A 269 -7.41 6.22 -0.27
C GLY A 269 -8.42 7.31 -0.63
N ALA A 270 -9.52 6.90 -1.26
CA ALA A 270 -10.67 7.77 -1.53
C ALA A 270 -11.68 7.74 -0.38
N GLY A 271 -12.07 6.57 0.10
CA GLY A 271 -13.09 6.40 1.14
C GLY A 271 -12.55 6.00 2.52
N THR A 272 -11.35 5.42 2.60
CA THR A 272 -10.73 4.95 3.85
C THR A 272 -9.30 5.41 3.97
N SER A 273 -8.84 5.54 5.22
CA SER A 273 -7.43 5.71 5.56
C SER A 273 -7.00 4.54 6.44
N ASP A 274 -6.15 3.68 5.90
CA ASP A 274 -5.68 2.47 6.56
C ASP A 274 -4.36 2.74 7.27
N ILE A 275 -4.26 2.31 8.53
CA ILE A 275 -3.17 2.66 9.43
C ILE A 275 -2.47 1.38 9.89
N ALA A 276 -1.15 1.39 9.81
CA ALA A 276 -0.30 0.39 10.47
C ALA A 276 0.78 1.08 11.30
N ILE A 277 1.02 0.55 12.49
CA ILE A 277 2.04 1.05 13.41
C ILE A 277 3.14 0.02 13.54
N ALA A 278 4.38 0.43 13.25
CA ALA A 278 5.58 -0.35 13.51
C ALA A 278 6.30 0.21 14.74
N ARG A 279 6.77 -0.67 15.61
CA ARG A 279 7.55 -0.35 16.80
C ARG A 279 8.24 -1.61 17.30
N ASP A 280 9.41 -1.45 17.92
CA ASP A 280 10.16 -2.55 18.55
C ASP A 280 10.46 -3.74 17.61
N GLY A 281 10.64 -3.44 16.31
CA GLY A 281 10.95 -4.43 15.27
C GLY A 281 9.75 -5.10 14.62
N ALA A 282 8.53 -4.82 15.09
CA ALA A 282 7.31 -5.48 14.63
C ALA A 282 6.22 -4.49 14.23
N ILE A 283 5.17 -5.01 13.57
CA ILE A 283 3.92 -4.30 13.41
C ILE A 283 3.06 -4.58 14.65
N VAL A 284 2.75 -3.54 15.41
CA VAL A 284 2.11 -3.66 16.73
C VAL A 284 0.63 -3.29 16.74
N ALA A 285 0.15 -2.59 15.72
CA ALA A 285 -1.25 -2.22 15.59
C ALA A 285 -1.66 -2.01 14.13
N TYR A 286 -2.93 -2.29 13.87
CA TYR A 286 -3.65 -1.88 12.66
C TYR A 286 -4.89 -1.12 13.09
N ALA A 287 -5.21 -0.06 12.35
CA ALA A 287 -6.43 0.72 12.54
C ALA A 287 -6.90 1.25 11.17
N MET A 288 -8.08 1.82 11.16
CA MET A 288 -8.66 2.41 9.96
C MET A 288 -9.55 3.59 10.35
N ALA A 289 -9.44 4.68 9.60
CA ALA A 289 -10.37 5.79 9.66
C ALA A 289 -11.29 5.77 8.43
N THR A 290 -12.59 5.99 8.64
CA THR A 290 -13.61 6.03 7.58
C THR A 290 -13.72 7.42 6.95
N VAL A 291 -12.59 8.09 6.82
CA VAL A 291 -12.41 9.40 6.19
C VAL A 291 -11.16 9.36 5.30
N ALA A 292 -11.24 9.96 4.12
CA ALA A 292 -10.11 9.99 3.19
C ALA A 292 -10.28 11.11 2.14
N GLY A 293 -9.83 10.89 0.90
CA GLY A 293 -9.87 11.90 -0.14
C GLY A 293 -11.25 12.36 -0.58
N ASP A 294 -12.30 11.56 -0.36
CA ASP A 294 -13.67 11.87 -0.78
C ASP A 294 -14.28 13.01 0.04
N GLU A 295 -13.92 13.17 1.32
CA GLU A 295 -14.37 14.28 2.16
C GLU A 295 -13.95 15.63 1.56
N ILE A 296 -12.73 15.70 1.01
CA ILE A 296 -12.26 16.91 0.32
C ILE A 296 -13.08 17.13 -0.96
N SER A 297 -13.36 16.08 -1.71
CA SER A 297 -14.14 16.17 -2.96
C SER A 297 -15.59 16.57 -2.70
N GLU A 298 -16.22 16.04 -1.65
CA GLU A 298 -17.56 16.44 -1.23
C GLU A 298 -17.62 17.90 -0.76
N ASP A 299 -16.56 18.39 -0.11
CA ASP A 299 -16.46 19.80 0.26
C ASP A 299 -16.33 20.69 -0.98
N ILE A 300 -15.55 20.28 -1.98
CA ILE A 300 -15.44 20.96 -3.27
C ILE A 300 -16.81 21.01 -3.98
N VAL A 301 -17.56 19.89 -4.01
CA VAL A 301 -18.94 19.84 -4.55
C VAL A 301 -19.80 20.95 -3.94
N ARG A 302 -19.78 21.07 -2.60
CA ARG A 302 -20.59 22.04 -1.86
C ARG A 302 -20.15 23.49 -2.10
N LYS A 303 -18.83 23.74 -2.13
CA LYS A 303 -18.26 25.10 -2.22
C LYS A 303 -18.28 25.67 -3.63
N PHE A 304 -18.13 24.81 -4.63
CA PHE A 304 -17.99 25.25 -6.02
C PHE A 304 -19.23 24.94 -6.89
N PHE A 305 -20.25 24.33 -6.30
CA PHE A 305 -21.47 23.93 -7.01
C PHE A 305 -21.17 23.10 -8.26
N VAL A 306 -20.37 22.05 -8.09
CA VAL A 306 -19.98 21.11 -9.16
C VAL A 306 -20.49 19.71 -8.83
N ASP A 307 -20.53 18.83 -9.83
CA ASP A 307 -20.73 17.41 -9.56
C ASP A 307 -19.45 16.76 -9.00
N PHE A 308 -19.57 15.55 -8.48
CA PHE A 308 -18.48 14.85 -7.83
C PHE A 308 -17.29 14.58 -8.78
N ASN A 309 -17.53 14.23 -10.05
CA ASN A 309 -16.47 13.96 -11.01
C ASN A 309 -15.70 15.24 -11.34
N MET A 310 -16.39 16.38 -11.43
CA MET A 310 -15.76 17.69 -11.61
C MET A 310 -14.93 18.05 -10.38
N ALA A 311 -15.43 17.79 -9.16
CA ALA A 311 -14.68 18.01 -7.92
C ALA A 311 -13.37 17.20 -7.89
N GLU A 312 -13.42 15.91 -8.27
CA GLU A 312 -12.24 15.08 -8.41
C GLU A 312 -11.27 15.62 -9.46
N SER A 313 -11.77 16.04 -10.61
CA SER A 313 -10.94 16.68 -11.64
C SER A 313 -10.25 17.95 -11.13
N MET A 314 -10.95 18.80 -10.37
CA MET A 314 -10.39 20.00 -9.75
C MET A 314 -9.30 19.66 -8.73
N LYS A 315 -9.52 18.65 -7.89
CA LYS A 315 -8.55 18.16 -6.92
C LYS A 315 -7.27 17.65 -7.58
N ILE A 316 -7.40 16.85 -8.66
CA ILE A 316 -6.26 16.34 -9.44
C ILE A 316 -5.53 17.48 -10.16
N GLN A 317 -6.25 18.43 -10.77
CA GLN A 317 -5.63 19.61 -11.38
C GLN A 317 -4.83 20.43 -10.35
N ALA A 318 -5.38 20.60 -9.14
CA ALA A 318 -4.71 21.32 -8.05
C ALA A 318 -3.42 20.64 -7.58
N SER A 319 -3.31 19.32 -7.68
CA SER A 319 -2.09 18.57 -7.34
C SER A 319 -1.01 18.64 -8.45
N GLY A 320 -1.38 19.07 -9.66
CA GLY A 320 -0.46 19.25 -10.80
C GLY A 320 0.26 20.61 -10.81
N ASP A 321 1.05 20.86 -11.88
CA ASP A 321 1.88 22.08 -12.05
C ASP A 321 1.09 23.26 -12.68
N THR A 322 -0.22 23.40 -12.41
CA THR A 322 -1.05 24.49 -12.94
C THR A 322 -1.19 25.60 -11.92
N ASP A 323 -1.21 26.87 -12.37
CA ASP A 323 -1.43 28.04 -11.51
C ASP A 323 -2.92 28.32 -11.24
N SER A 324 -3.80 27.73 -12.05
CA SER A 324 -5.24 27.94 -11.97
C SER A 324 -6.01 26.69 -12.36
N ILE A 325 -7.21 26.55 -11.83
CA ILE A 325 -8.12 25.44 -12.02
C ILE A 325 -9.34 25.96 -12.76
N THR A 326 -9.64 25.36 -13.91
CA THR A 326 -10.83 25.66 -14.70
C THR A 326 -11.85 24.56 -14.53
N TYR A 327 -13.08 24.94 -14.21
CA TYR A 327 -14.18 24.02 -13.95
C TYR A 327 -15.50 24.54 -14.49
N ARG A 328 -16.48 23.66 -14.64
CA ARG A 328 -17.84 24.03 -15.04
C ARG A 328 -18.80 23.72 -13.88
N ASP A 329 -19.56 24.76 -13.44
CA ASP A 329 -20.53 24.60 -12.38
C ASP A 329 -21.81 23.87 -12.86
N ILE A 330 -22.68 23.47 -11.92
CA ILE A 330 -23.96 22.80 -12.24
C ILE A 330 -24.91 23.63 -13.10
N PHE A 331 -24.66 24.92 -13.22
CA PHE A 331 -25.42 25.82 -14.08
C PHE A 331 -24.83 25.92 -15.50
N GLY A 332 -23.76 25.16 -15.78
CA GLY A 332 -23.07 25.11 -17.06
C GLY A 332 -22.13 26.31 -17.33
N ARG A 333 -21.82 27.12 -16.29
CA ARG A 333 -20.93 28.28 -16.43
C ARG A 333 -19.49 27.85 -16.22
N GLU A 334 -18.61 28.27 -17.11
CA GLU A 334 -17.18 28.09 -16.97
C GLU A 334 -16.62 29.09 -15.96
N GLN A 335 -15.86 28.59 -15.03
CA GLN A 335 -15.24 29.32 -13.91
C GLN A 335 -13.74 29.00 -13.86
N THR A 336 -12.96 29.96 -13.39
CA THR A 336 -11.53 29.76 -13.11
C THR A 336 -11.21 30.30 -11.73
N ILE A 337 -10.45 29.54 -10.98
CA ILE A 337 -9.96 29.95 -9.66
C ILE A 337 -8.44 29.78 -9.62
N SER A 338 -7.74 30.66 -8.92
CA SER A 338 -6.32 30.46 -8.66
C SER A 338 -6.08 29.24 -7.80
N LYS A 339 -4.95 28.57 -7.98
CA LYS A 339 -4.55 27.41 -7.15
C LYS A 339 -4.47 27.78 -5.67
N ALA A 340 -3.97 28.98 -5.35
CA ALA A 340 -3.88 29.48 -3.97
C ALA A 340 -5.26 29.64 -3.33
N ASP A 341 -6.21 30.33 -4.00
CA ASP A 341 -7.57 30.51 -3.49
C ASP A 341 -8.32 29.17 -3.37
N PHE A 342 -8.04 28.22 -4.27
CA PHE A 342 -8.60 26.87 -4.19
C PHE A 342 -8.14 26.15 -2.94
N PHE A 343 -6.84 26.17 -2.63
CA PHE A 343 -6.28 25.56 -1.43
C PHE A 343 -6.77 26.24 -0.16
N GLU A 344 -6.86 27.57 -0.12
CA GLU A 344 -7.42 28.29 1.01
C GLU A 344 -8.86 27.84 1.30
N LYS A 345 -9.68 27.67 0.25
CA LYS A 345 -11.04 27.18 0.41
C LYS A 345 -11.14 25.72 0.87
N CYS A 346 -10.20 24.88 0.46
CA CYS A 346 -10.18 23.45 0.82
C CYS A 346 -9.49 23.17 2.17
N SER A 347 -8.70 24.11 2.70
CA SER A 347 -7.94 23.92 3.96
C SER A 347 -8.80 23.40 5.11
N PRO A 348 -10.03 23.88 5.38
CA PRO A 348 -10.82 23.36 6.49
C PRO A 348 -11.17 21.87 6.37
N SER A 349 -11.36 21.35 5.16
CA SER A 349 -11.61 19.92 4.96
C SER A 349 -10.35 19.09 5.11
N VAL A 350 -9.20 19.63 4.67
CA VAL A 350 -7.89 19.01 4.89
C VAL A 350 -7.55 18.95 6.39
N ASP A 351 -7.79 20.04 7.12
CA ASP A 351 -7.59 20.11 8.58
C ASP A 351 -8.47 19.12 9.34
N SER A 352 -9.75 18.99 8.94
CA SER A 352 -10.68 18.02 9.51
C SER A 352 -10.25 16.58 9.24
N LEU A 353 -9.76 16.29 8.03
CA LEU A 353 -9.22 14.98 7.67
C LEU A 353 -7.99 14.65 8.53
N ALA A 354 -7.08 15.62 8.69
CA ALA A 354 -5.90 15.48 9.52
C ALA A 354 -6.25 15.24 11.00
N ASP A 355 -7.29 15.90 11.55
CA ASP A 355 -7.77 15.67 12.91
C ASP A 355 -8.19 14.22 13.14
N VAL A 356 -9.00 13.67 12.24
CA VAL A 356 -9.51 12.29 12.39
C VAL A 356 -8.39 11.27 12.22
N ILE A 357 -7.51 11.44 11.21
CA ILE A 357 -6.39 10.53 10.99
C ILE A 357 -5.40 10.57 12.17
N SER A 358 -5.03 11.77 12.64
CA SER A 358 -4.10 11.91 13.77
C SER A 358 -4.64 11.29 15.06
N GLN A 359 -5.95 11.45 15.32
CA GLN A 359 -6.60 10.80 16.45
C GLN A 359 -6.56 9.28 16.32
N ALA A 360 -6.90 8.72 15.14
CA ALA A 360 -6.86 7.28 14.89
C ALA A 360 -5.45 6.69 15.03
N VAL A 361 -4.43 7.43 14.59
CA VAL A 361 -3.01 7.04 14.78
C VAL A 361 -2.64 7.03 16.27
N CYS A 362 -3.01 8.08 17.01
CA CYS A 362 -2.73 8.15 18.45
C CYS A 362 -3.46 7.06 19.23
N ASP A 363 -4.73 6.78 18.91
CA ASP A 363 -5.52 5.74 19.55
C ASP A 363 -4.92 4.35 19.32
N ALA A 364 -4.44 4.07 18.08
CA ALA A 364 -3.82 2.80 17.74
C ALA A 364 -2.42 2.63 18.34
N ASN A 365 -1.65 3.71 18.45
CA ASN A 365 -0.26 3.71 18.91
C ASN A 365 -0.12 3.96 20.42
N GLY A 366 -1.14 4.54 21.06
CA GLY A 366 -1.10 5.01 22.45
C GLY A 366 -0.31 6.31 22.65
N GLN A 367 0.31 6.85 21.61
CA GLN A 367 1.11 8.09 21.61
C GLN A 367 1.35 8.57 20.17
N SER A 368 1.87 9.78 19.99
CA SER A 368 2.33 10.25 18.67
C SER A 368 3.49 9.37 18.16
N PRO A 369 3.54 9.05 16.86
CA PRO A 369 4.66 8.33 16.27
C PRO A 369 5.92 9.22 16.18
N ALA A 370 7.09 8.62 16.05
CA ALA A 370 8.34 9.36 15.83
C ALA A 370 8.47 9.85 14.37
N ALA A 371 7.83 9.15 13.43
CA ALA A 371 7.76 9.50 12.01
C ALA A 371 6.50 8.90 11.39
N MET A 372 6.08 9.46 10.24
CA MET A 372 4.91 9.00 9.51
C MET A 372 5.21 8.92 8.01
N PHE A 373 4.79 7.83 7.39
CA PHE A 373 4.73 7.70 5.93
C PHE A 373 3.28 7.78 5.48
N LEU A 374 3.03 8.63 4.50
CA LEU A 374 1.73 8.79 3.86
C LEU A 374 1.80 8.23 2.45
N ILE A 375 0.89 7.34 2.12
CA ILE A 375 0.76 6.71 0.80
C ILE A 375 -0.70 6.79 0.34
N GLY A 376 -0.98 6.23 -0.85
CA GLY A 376 -2.31 6.32 -1.45
C GLY A 376 -2.57 7.66 -2.13
N GLY A 377 -3.57 7.71 -3.00
CA GLY A 377 -3.88 8.89 -3.80
C GLY A 377 -4.33 10.11 -2.99
N GLY A 378 -5.00 9.88 -1.86
CA GLY A 378 -5.46 10.93 -0.95
C GLY A 378 -4.32 11.64 -0.20
N SER A 379 -3.17 10.98 -0.02
CA SER A 379 -2.00 11.56 0.62
C SER A 379 -1.41 12.76 -0.11
N MET A 380 -1.69 12.88 -1.40
CA MET A 380 -1.25 14.00 -2.24
C MET A 380 -2.06 15.28 -2.04
N ALA A 381 -3.06 15.28 -1.15
CA ALA A 381 -3.82 16.49 -0.83
C ALA A 381 -2.90 17.57 -0.25
N ASN A 382 -2.94 18.76 -0.85
CA ASN A 382 -2.05 19.84 -0.47
C ASN A 382 -2.28 20.28 0.99
N GLY A 383 -1.19 20.38 1.75
CA GLY A 383 -1.19 20.78 3.15
C GLY A 383 -1.53 19.66 4.14
N LEU A 384 -1.91 18.47 3.67
CA LEU A 384 -2.30 17.36 4.56
C LEU A 384 -1.13 16.84 5.40
N ALA A 385 0.05 16.69 4.80
CA ALA A 385 1.25 16.24 5.53
C ALA A 385 1.64 17.23 6.63
N ASP A 386 1.59 18.53 6.33
CA ASP A 386 1.88 19.58 7.31
C ASP A 386 0.83 19.61 8.43
N ALA A 387 -0.45 19.52 8.08
CA ALA A 387 -1.53 19.48 9.06
C ALA A 387 -1.41 18.26 9.99
N LEU A 388 -1.06 17.10 9.47
CA LEU A 388 -0.82 15.90 10.28
C LEU A 388 0.39 16.07 11.21
N ALA A 389 1.49 16.68 10.72
CA ALA A 389 2.67 16.98 11.55
C ALA A 389 2.30 17.89 12.73
N ASP A 390 1.55 18.97 12.47
CA ASP A 390 1.07 19.89 13.49
C ASP A 390 0.16 19.22 14.53
N LYS A 391 -0.82 18.40 14.07
CA LYS A 391 -1.76 17.70 14.96
C LYS A 391 -1.08 16.67 15.84
N LEU A 392 -0.06 15.99 15.31
CA LEU A 392 0.71 14.98 16.05
C LEU A 392 1.83 15.60 16.89
N GLY A 393 2.15 16.89 16.69
CA GLY A 393 3.24 17.57 17.36
C GLY A 393 4.62 17.01 17.02
N ILE A 394 4.80 16.56 15.77
CA ILE A 394 6.07 16.05 15.25
C ILE A 394 6.66 17.01 14.21
N ASP A 395 7.96 16.93 13.97
CA ASP A 395 8.63 17.74 12.97
C ASP A 395 8.10 17.45 11.55
N HIS A 396 7.83 18.49 10.74
CA HIS A 396 7.31 18.35 9.38
C HIS A 396 8.21 17.47 8.50
N GLY A 397 9.53 17.50 8.72
CA GLY A 397 10.50 16.65 8.03
C GLY A 397 10.40 15.15 8.40
N ARG A 398 9.54 14.78 9.35
CA ARG A 398 9.28 13.40 9.77
C ARG A 398 7.95 12.87 9.26
N VAL A 399 7.21 13.66 8.49
CA VAL A 399 6.02 13.23 7.74
C VAL A 399 6.37 13.25 6.26
N ALA A 400 6.37 12.10 5.63
CA ALA A 400 6.77 11.96 4.24
C ALA A 400 5.63 11.37 3.41
N VAL A 401 5.29 12.00 2.29
CA VAL A 401 4.42 11.43 1.26
C VAL A 401 5.30 10.61 0.33
N GLY A 402 5.01 9.33 0.18
CA GLY A 402 5.90 8.39 -0.48
C GLY A 402 5.30 7.63 -1.65
N GLY A 403 6.09 7.48 -2.72
CA GLY A 403 5.82 6.61 -3.85
C GLY A 403 6.99 5.65 -4.07
N GLN A 404 7.37 5.46 -5.33
CA GLN A 404 8.44 4.52 -5.70
C GLN A 404 9.79 4.81 -5.02
N GLU A 405 10.07 6.06 -4.65
CA GLU A 405 11.32 6.47 -3.99
C GLU A 405 11.51 5.87 -2.59
N PHE A 406 10.42 5.47 -1.94
CA PHE A 406 10.45 4.80 -0.64
C PHE A 406 10.30 3.28 -0.73
N MET A 407 9.90 2.73 -1.89
CA MET A 407 9.77 1.30 -2.07
C MET A 407 11.14 0.62 -1.99
N LYS A 408 11.27 -0.35 -1.11
CA LYS A 408 12.50 -1.13 -0.93
C LYS A 408 12.42 -2.42 -1.73
N ASN A 409 13.55 -2.79 -2.33
CA ASN A 409 13.70 -4.01 -3.12
C ASN A 409 12.66 -4.11 -4.26
N VAL A 410 12.28 -2.96 -4.85
CA VAL A 410 11.36 -2.86 -5.99
C VAL A 410 12.04 -2.12 -7.13
N ASP A 411 12.06 -2.73 -8.31
CA ASP A 411 12.53 -2.14 -9.57
C ASP A 411 11.31 -1.86 -10.46
N VAL A 412 11.00 -0.59 -10.64
CA VAL A 412 9.89 -0.14 -11.48
C VAL A 412 10.30 0.17 -12.92
N GLY A 413 11.60 0.02 -13.26
CA GLY A 413 12.17 0.40 -14.55
C GLY A 413 12.02 1.89 -14.83
N ASP A 414 11.61 2.24 -16.05
CA ASP A 414 11.42 3.64 -16.48
C ASP A 414 10.08 4.26 -16.05
N ARG A 415 9.27 3.56 -15.23
CA ARG A 415 7.96 4.04 -14.77
C ARG A 415 8.13 5.07 -13.67
N LYS A 416 7.13 5.94 -13.58
CA LYS A 416 6.96 6.84 -12.44
C LYS A 416 5.70 6.37 -11.71
N LEU A 417 5.89 5.75 -10.59
CA LEU A 417 4.81 5.26 -9.73
C LEU A 417 4.69 6.17 -8.52
N GLY A 418 3.54 6.81 -8.38
CA GLY A 418 3.22 7.67 -7.25
C GLY A 418 2.81 6.89 -5.99
N PRO A 419 2.39 7.61 -4.94
CA PRO A 419 1.93 7.01 -3.70
C PRO A 419 0.77 6.01 -3.86
N GLU A 420 -0.07 6.20 -4.87
CA GLU A 420 -1.23 5.35 -5.19
C GLU A 420 -0.86 3.95 -5.70
N TYR A 421 0.41 3.72 -6.04
CA TYR A 421 0.89 2.41 -6.49
C TYR A 421 1.58 1.59 -5.38
N VAL A 422 1.77 2.16 -4.20
CA VAL A 422 2.50 1.49 -3.12
C VAL A 422 1.77 0.22 -2.69
N THR A 423 0.51 0.32 -2.35
CA THR A 423 -0.31 -0.82 -1.92
C THR A 423 -0.46 -1.87 -3.02
N PRO A 424 -0.78 -1.54 -4.29
CA PRO A 424 -0.82 -2.52 -5.38
C PRO A 424 0.51 -3.27 -5.60
N VAL A 425 1.65 -2.56 -5.53
CA VAL A 425 2.98 -3.20 -5.61
C VAL A 425 3.24 -4.05 -4.37
N GLY A 426 2.86 -3.57 -3.19
CA GLY A 426 2.99 -4.31 -1.93
C GLY A 426 2.22 -5.64 -1.95
N ILE A 427 1.01 -5.67 -2.55
CA ILE A 427 0.23 -6.91 -2.75
C ILE A 427 1.04 -7.91 -3.59
N ALA A 428 1.64 -7.44 -4.69
CA ALA A 428 2.43 -8.30 -5.57
C ALA A 428 3.69 -8.85 -4.87
N VAL A 429 4.40 -8.01 -4.13
CA VAL A 429 5.58 -8.41 -3.34
C VAL A 429 5.20 -9.42 -2.26
N THR A 430 4.12 -9.16 -1.52
CA THR A 430 3.63 -10.05 -0.45
C THR A 430 3.25 -11.42 -1.01
N ALA A 431 2.63 -11.47 -2.18
CA ALA A 431 2.29 -12.72 -2.85
C ALA A 431 3.52 -13.56 -3.27
N CYS A 432 4.65 -12.90 -3.55
CA CYS A 432 5.90 -13.60 -3.92
C CYS A 432 6.67 -14.11 -2.69
N THR A 433 6.55 -13.46 -1.54
CA THR A 433 7.37 -13.75 -0.35
C THR A 433 6.75 -14.77 0.61
N ASN A 434 5.69 -15.49 0.19
CA ASN A 434 4.91 -16.41 1.04
C ASN A 434 4.37 -15.80 2.35
N MET A 435 4.32 -14.47 2.41
CA MET A 435 3.68 -13.73 3.50
C MET A 435 2.17 -13.56 3.29
N ALA A 436 1.67 -13.97 2.12
CA ALA A 436 0.25 -13.98 1.82
C ALA A 436 -0.37 -15.32 2.21
N TYR A 437 -1.62 -15.27 2.63
CA TYR A 437 -2.36 -16.46 3.03
C TYR A 437 -3.02 -17.09 1.82
N ASP A 438 -2.73 -18.37 1.62
CA ASP A 438 -3.48 -19.22 0.72
C ASP A 438 -4.76 -19.67 1.42
N PHE A 439 -5.90 -19.51 0.75
CA PHE A 439 -7.16 -20.05 1.17
C PHE A 439 -7.50 -21.25 0.30
N SER A 440 -7.73 -22.39 0.94
CA SER A 440 -8.30 -23.57 0.26
C SER A 440 -9.82 -23.56 0.41
N THR A 441 -10.51 -23.83 -0.70
CA THR A 441 -11.96 -24.04 -0.66
C THR A 441 -12.22 -25.54 -0.50
N VAL A 442 -12.84 -25.92 0.61
CA VAL A 442 -13.27 -27.31 0.89
C VAL A 442 -14.78 -27.39 0.80
N THR A 443 -15.29 -28.48 0.21
CA THR A 443 -16.73 -28.75 0.21
C THR A 443 -17.11 -29.54 1.46
N LEU A 444 -17.85 -28.92 2.36
CA LEU A 444 -18.36 -29.55 3.56
C LEU A 444 -19.88 -29.68 3.50
N ASN A 445 -20.42 -30.91 3.50
CA ASN A 445 -21.84 -31.17 3.39
C ASN A 445 -22.53 -30.53 2.17
N GLY A 446 -21.78 -30.37 1.04
CA GLY A 446 -22.30 -29.78 -0.20
C GLY A 446 -22.17 -28.25 -0.28
N GLU A 447 -21.70 -27.60 0.76
CA GLU A 447 -21.40 -26.17 0.77
C GLU A 447 -19.90 -25.93 0.68
N GLN A 448 -19.51 -24.90 -0.06
CA GLN A 448 -18.11 -24.49 -0.16
C GLN A 448 -17.75 -23.67 1.07
N VAL A 449 -16.74 -24.12 1.79
CA VAL A 449 -16.17 -23.44 2.97
C VAL A 449 -14.74 -23.06 2.65
N ARG A 450 -14.38 -21.80 2.85
CA ARG A 450 -13.00 -21.35 2.72
C ARG A 450 -12.28 -21.52 4.05
N VAL A 451 -11.11 -22.12 3.99
CA VAL A 451 -10.26 -22.37 5.15
C VAL A 451 -8.85 -21.91 4.84
N PHE A 452 -8.14 -21.46 5.86
CA PHE A 452 -6.71 -21.23 5.71
C PHE A 452 -6.03 -22.52 5.29
N ASP A 453 -5.14 -22.45 4.31
CA ASP A 453 -4.33 -23.58 3.89
C ASP A 453 -3.27 -23.86 4.96
N THR A 454 -3.71 -24.53 6.03
CA THR A 454 -2.83 -25.19 6.97
C THR A 454 -2.65 -26.62 6.48
N LYS A 455 -1.42 -27.05 6.25
CA LYS A 455 -1.09 -28.39 5.73
C LYS A 455 -1.67 -29.56 6.55
N SER A 456 -2.40 -29.29 7.63
CA SER A 456 -2.99 -30.28 8.53
C SER A 456 -4.24 -29.79 9.25
N LEU A 457 -5.27 -29.36 8.49
CA LEU A 457 -6.61 -29.20 9.07
C LEU A 457 -7.23 -30.57 9.31
N SER A 458 -7.53 -30.88 10.57
CA SER A 458 -8.32 -32.09 10.87
C SER A 458 -9.78 -31.84 10.48
N VAL A 459 -10.48 -32.94 10.11
CA VAL A 459 -11.92 -32.89 9.82
C VAL A 459 -12.73 -32.33 11.00
N PHE A 460 -12.24 -32.47 12.22
CA PHE A 460 -12.87 -31.96 13.43
C PHE A 460 -12.75 -30.44 13.56
N GLU A 461 -11.62 -29.87 13.16
CA GLU A 461 -11.41 -28.42 13.12
C GLU A 461 -12.22 -27.73 12.03
N LEU A 462 -12.35 -28.39 10.86
CA LEU A 462 -13.24 -27.98 9.78
C LEU A 462 -14.72 -27.96 10.21
N LEU A 463 -15.15 -28.95 11.00
CA LEU A 463 -16.53 -29.02 11.51
C LEU A 463 -16.77 -28.02 12.66
N GLY A 464 -15.74 -27.70 13.45
CA GLY A 464 -15.81 -26.75 14.56
C GLY A 464 -15.79 -25.27 14.12
N SER A 465 -15.33 -24.97 12.91
CA SER A 465 -15.30 -23.62 12.36
C SER A 465 -16.67 -23.09 11.92
N ARG A 466 -17.72 -23.93 11.93
CA ARG A 466 -19.10 -23.51 11.64
C ARG A 466 -19.92 -23.44 12.93
N ARG A 467 -20.46 -22.27 13.23
CA ARG A 467 -21.64 -22.09 14.10
C ARG A 467 -22.91 -22.52 13.32
N GLY A 468 -23.07 -23.82 13.09
CA GLY A 468 -24.35 -24.41 12.76
C GLY A 468 -24.93 -25.13 13.97
N PRO A 469 -26.28 -25.27 14.14
CA PRO A 469 -26.82 -26.02 15.23
C PRO A 469 -26.26 -27.43 15.17
N THR A 470 -25.61 -27.88 16.27
CA THR A 470 -25.15 -29.25 16.44
C THR A 470 -26.29 -30.18 16.02
N PRO A 471 -26.08 -31.12 15.05
CA PRO A 471 -27.06 -32.14 14.83
C PRO A 471 -27.19 -32.93 16.11
N HIS A 472 -28.36 -32.88 16.74
CA HIS A 472 -28.67 -33.81 17.82
C HIS A 472 -28.40 -35.22 17.29
N ALA A 473 -27.38 -35.85 17.81
CA ALA A 473 -27.16 -37.27 17.64
C ALA A 473 -28.43 -37.99 18.12
N LYS A 474 -29.12 -38.61 17.19
CA LYS A 474 -30.07 -39.70 17.46
C LYS A 474 -29.35 -41.02 17.39
#